data_9bfc9ba66157a6068841bee295359076
#
_entry.id   9bfc9ba66157a6068841bee295359076
#
_cell.length_a   1.000
_cell.length_b   1.000
_cell.length_c   1.000
_cell.angle_alpha   90.00
_cell.angle_beta   90.00
_cell.angle_gamma   90.00
#
_symmetry.space_group_name_H-M   'P 1'
#
loop_
_entity.id
_entity.type
_entity.pdbx_description
1 polymer ?
#
loop_
_entity_poly.entity_id
_entity_poly.type
_entity_poly.pdbx_seq_one_letter_code
_entity_poly.pdbx_strand_id
1 'polypeptide(L)'
;MQVRLFNWLGREFVEIVGEGQDGIAADLATEQLFRRFETELQSHGLSLEDTVRIRVWGRDKSERTLATAMRSKILTGQRKAASSSFISQQWFDSDAAAGLELLAMKPMNSGAERRPVEFEPPRNYLCYLRYDSVVYYSGYTSSADTLEDQVAEVLKTISGARAISGALTQDFKKTGRLSVFLHRSQKLTVVKELLVKESWIDLANVDFQLVDGFAGEKYLLEIEATALSN
;
A
#
# COMPACT_ATOMS: atom_id res chain seq x y z
N MET A 1 0.78 -11.15 -15.65
CA MET A 1 -0.18 -10.12 -15.17
C MET A 1 -1.46 -10.83 -14.79
N GLN A 2 -1.97 -10.56 -13.61
CA GLN A 2 -3.23 -11.07 -13.07
C GLN A 2 -4.16 -9.87 -12.80
N VAL A 3 -5.46 -10.02 -13.05
CA VAL A 3 -6.48 -8.99 -12.83
C VAL A 3 -7.61 -9.59 -12.01
N ARG A 4 -8.03 -8.88 -10.98
CA ARG A 4 -9.14 -9.28 -10.12
C ARG A 4 -10.12 -8.14 -9.96
N LEU A 5 -11.40 -8.43 -10.22
CA LEU A 5 -12.51 -7.51 -9.98
C LEU A 5 -13.26 -7.94 -8.73
N PHE A 6 -13.55 -7.01 -7.85
CA PHE A 6 -14.33 -7.32 -6.64
C PHE A 6 -15.06 -6.10 -6.11
N ASN A 7 -16.09 -6.36 -5.31
CA ASN A 7 -16.83 -5.33 -4.60
C ASN A 7 -16.42 -5.31 -3.13
N TRP A 8 -16.13 -4.12 -2.61
CA TRP A 8 -15.84 -3.90 -1.20
C TRP A 8 -16.29 -2.49 -0.79
N LEU A 9 -16.82 -2.35 0.41
CA LEU A 9 -17.36 -1.08 0.93
C LEU A 9 -18.36 -0.40 -0.02
N GLY A 10 -19.14 -1.20 -0.78
CA GLY A 10 -20.10 -0.71 -1.76
C GLY A 10 -19.52 -0.16 -3.05
N ARG A 11 -18.23 -0.38 -3.32
CA ARG A 11 -17.50 0.13 -4.50
C ARG A 11 -16.90 -1.02 -5.29
N GLU A 12 -16.76 -0.80 -6.61
CA GLU A 12 -16.06 -1.73 -7.49
C GLU A 12 -14.55 -1.44 -7.46
N PHE A 13 -13.76 -2.48 -7.37
CA PHE A 13 -12.30 -2.42 -7.39
C PHE A 13 -11.74 -3.25 -8.53
N VAL A 14 -10.65 -2.74 -9.10
CA VAL A 14 -9.78 -3.45 -10.03
C VAL A 14 -8.41 -3.58 -9.36
N GLU A 15 -8.00 -4.80 -9.08
CA GLU A 15 -6.64 -5.11 -8.62
C GLU A 15 -5.84 -5.72 -9.76
N ILE A 16 -4.67 -5.17 -10.02
CA ILE A 16 -3.77 -5.64 -11.07
C ILE A 16 -2.42 -5.96 -10.43
N VAL A 17 -1.96 -7.19 -10.64
CA VAL A 17 -0.65 -7.67 -10.18
C VAL A 17 0.17 -8.08 -11.38
N GLY A 18 1.43 -7.66 -11.43
CA GLY A 18 2.30 -8.02 -12.54
C GLY A 18 3.78 -7.88 -12.23
N GLU A 19 4.55 -8.73 -12.87
CA GLU A 19 6.00 -8.70 -12.90
C GLU A 19 6.49 -8.06 -14.18
N GLY A 20 7.67 -7.42 -14.10
CA GLY A 20 8.40 -6.95 -15.25
C GLY A 20 8.85 -8.11 -16.16
N GLN A 21 9.52 -7.76 -17.21
CA GLN A 21 10.13 -8.71 -18.11
C GLN A 21 11.55 -9.04 -17.62
N ASP A 22 11.96 -10.31 -17.74
CA ASP A 22 13.31 -10.75 -17.37
C ASP A 22 14.39 -9.99 -18.15
N GLY A 23 15.46 -9.68 -17.46
CA GLY A 23 16.62 -8.96 -18.05
C GLY A 23 16.41 -7.46 -18.28
N ILE A 24 15.25 -6.92 -17.91
CA ILE A 24 14.97 -5.48 -17.99
C ILE A 24 15.27 -4.82 -16.64
N ALA A 25 15.97 -3.67 -16.66
CA ALA A 25 16.25 -2.90 -15.47
C ALA A 25 14.97 -2.47 -14.73
N ALA A 26 15.01 -2.42 -13.40
CA ALA A 26 13.82 -2.27 -12.56
C ALA A 26 13.01 -0.99 -12.83
N ASP A 27 13.65 0.12 -13.18
CA ASP A 27 12.98 1.37 -13.55
C ASP A 27 12.22 1.23 -14.88
N LEU A 28 12.85 0.68 -15.91
CA LEU A 28 12.21 0.44 -17.22
C LEU A 28 11.10 -0.62 -17.11
N ALA A 29 11.34 -1.69 -16.36
CA ALA A 29 10.32 -2.71 -16.09
C ALA A 29 9.10 -2.09 -15.41
N THR A 30 9.31 -1.22 -14.43
CA THR A 30 8.25 -0.48 -13.74
C THR A 30 7.47 0.43 -14.69
N GLU A 31 8.16 1.17 -15.56
CA GLU A 31 7.50 2.02 -16.57
C GLU A 31 6.62 1.20 -17.53
N GLN A 32 7.15 0.07 -18.03
CA GLN A 32 6.40 -0.84 -18.90
C GLN A 32 5.17 -1.44 -18.20
N LEU A 33 5.31 -1.82 -16.92
CA LEU A 33 4.19 -2.31 -16.12
C LEU A 33 3.09 -1.27 -15.98
N PHE A 34 3.42 -0.02 -15.68
CA PHE A 34 2.43 1.05 -15.58
C PHE A 34 1.68 1.29 -16.90
N ARG A 35 2.37 1.22 -18.06
CA ARG A 35 1.72 1.32 -19.37
C ARG A 35 0.73 0.17 -19.61
N ARG A 36 1.11 -1.06 -19.24
CA ARG A 36 0.24 -2.23 -19.35
C ARG A 36 -0.96 -2.13 -18.41
N PHE A 37 -0.72 -1.66 -17.17
CA PHE A 37 -1.78 -1.46 -16.17
C PHE A 37 -2.75 -0.35 -16.59
N GLU A 38 -2.26 0.74 -17.17
CA GLU A 38 -3.12 1.82 -17.70
C GLU A 38 -4.03 1.31 -18.82
N THR A 39 -3.49 0.49 -19.75
CA THR A 39 -4.29 -0.16 -20.80
C THR A 39 -5.37 -1.06 -20.19
N GLU A 40 -5.03 -1.85 -19.18
CA GLU A 40 -5.99 -2.72 -18.50
C GLU A 40 -7.06 -1.92 -17.75
N LEU A 41 -6.69 -0.87 -17.02
CA LEU A 41 -7.63 0.02 -16.34
C LEU A 41 -8.62 0.65 -17.33
N GLN A 42 -8.16 1.09 -18.51
CA GLN A 42 -9.01 1.66 -19.56
C GLN A 42 -10.06 0.67 -20.04
N SER A 43 -9.77 -0.64 -20.09
CA SER A 43 -10.76 -1.67 -20.46
C SER A 43 -11.91 -1.77 -19.44
N HIS A 44 -11.70 -1.28 -18.21
CA HIS A 44 -12.68 -1.20 -17.13
C HIS A 44 -13.26 0.22 -16.95
N GLY A 45 -12.96 1.16 -17.85
CA GLY A 45 -13.39 2.55 -17.78
C GLY A 45 -12.70 3.37 -16.69
N LEU A 46 -11.52 2.93 -16.24
CA LEU A 46 -10.68 3.58 -15.25
C LEU A 46 -9.36 4.07 -15.85
N SER A 47 -8.61 4.83 -15.08
CA SER A 47 -7.29 5.35 -15.43
C SER A 47 -6.33 5.26 -14.25
N LEU A 48 -5.08 5.68 -14.43
CA LEU A 48 -4.14 5.80 -13.32
C LEU A 48 -4.58 6.83 -12.26
N GLU A 49 -5.48 7.75 -12.57
CA GLU A 49 -6.06 8.69 -11.59
C GLU A 49 -7.00 8.00 -10.60
N ASP A 50 -7.51 6.82 -10.94
CA ASP A 50 -8.36 6.02 -10.07
C ASP A 50 -7.57 5.08 -9.16
N THR A 51 -6.23 5.08 -9.28
CA THR A 51 -5.35 4.29 -8.42
C THR A 51 -5.43 4.76 -6.99
N VAL A 52 -5.86 3.90 -6.07
CA VAL A 52 -5.97 4.22 -4.65
C VAL A 52 -4.80 3.68 -3.83
N ARG A 53 -4.18 2.60 -4.28
CA ARG A 53 -2.99 2.00 -3.65
C ARG A 53 -2.05 1.41 -4.69
N ILE A 54 -0.77 1.53 -4.44
CA ILE A 54 0.29 0.91 -5.22
C ILE A 54 1.34 0.30 -4.30
N ARG A 55 1.73 -0.94 -4.55
CA ARG A 55 2.87 -1.61 -3.93
C ARG A 55 3.92 -1.87 -4.99
N VAL A 56 5.15 -1.58 -4.63
CA VAL A 56 6.33 -1.80 -5.49
C VAL A 56 7.16 -2.92 -4.88
N TRP A 57 7.51 -3.90 -5.70
CA TRP A 57 8.33 -5.03 -5.32
C TRP A 57 9.66 -4.98 -6.08
N GLY A 58 10.76 -5.20 -5.39
CA GLY A 58 12.07 -5.44 -5.95
C GLY A 58 12.67 -6.70 -5.35
N ARG A 59 13.56 -7.38 -6.07
CA ARG A 59 14.25 -8.58 -5.54
C ARG A 59 15.33 -8.21 -4.52
N ASP A 60 15.88 -7.01 -4.68
CA ASP A 60 16.88 -6.43 -3.78
C ASP A 60 16.63 -4.94 -3.52
N LYS A 61 17.53 -4.34 -2.72
CA LYS A 61 17.45 -2.92 -2.33
C LYS A 61 17.62 -1.98 -3.52
N SER A 62 18.51 -2.29 -4.48
CA SER A 62 18.78 -1.47 -5.65
C SER A 62 17.57 -1.44 -6.58
N GLU A 63 17.07 -2.62 -6.93
CA GLU A 63 15.92 -2.80 -7.80
C GLU A 63 14.66 -2.15 -7.23
N ARG A 64 14.36 -2.40 -5.93
CA ARG A 64 13.27 -1.73 -5.25
C ARG A 64 13.41 -0.20 -5.27
N THR A 65 14.64 0.33 -5.13
CA THR A 65 14.87 1.78 -5.12
C THR A 65 14.62 2.38 -6.51
N LEU A 66 15.11 1.75 -7.58
CA LEU A 66 14.87 2.17 -8.96
C LEU A 66 13.38 2.12 -9.31
N ALA A 67 12.71 1.02 -8.98
CA ALA A 67 11.27 0.85 -9.21
C ALA A 67 10.43 1.91 -8.45
N THR A 68 10.78 2.18 -7.17
CA THR A 68 10.11 3.21 -6.36
C THR A 68 10.31 4.61 -6.93
N ALA A 69 11.50 4.92 -7.43
CA ALA A 69 11.80 6.20 -8.07
C ALA A 69 10.96 6.39 -9.35
N MET A 70 10.82 5.34 -10.16
CA MET A 70 9.99 5.37 -11.37
C MET A 70 8.50 5.52 -11.02
N ARG A 71 7.98 4.77 -10.04
CA ARG A 71 6.61 4.97 -9.53
C ARG A 71 6.36 6.44 -9.17
N SER A 72 7.30 7.08 -8.45
CA SER A 72 7.15 8.46 -7.99
C SER A 72 7.14 9.47 -9.14
N LYS A 73 7.76 9.15 -10.28
CA LYS A 73 7.69 9.96 -11.50
C LYS A 73 6.36 9.82 -12.24
N ILE A 74 5.77 8.64 -12.21
CA ILE A 74 4.52 8.34 -12.94
C ILE A 74 3.30 8.79 -12.13
N LEU A 75 3.25 8.45 -10.84
CA LEU A 75 2.14 8.79 -9.96
C LEU A 75 2.37 10.14 -9.27
N THR A 76 2.17 11.21 -10.01
CA THR A 76 2.31 12.62 -9.56
C THR A 76 0.97 13.34 -9.57
N GLY A 77 0.88 14.48 -8.89
CA GLY A 77 -0.32 15.31 -8.89
C GLY A 77 -1.56 14.53 -8.44
N GLN A 78 -2.60 14.55 -9.25
CA GLN A 78 -3.85 13.84 -8.98
C GLN A 78 -3.72 12.31 -9.06
N ARG A 79 -2.66 11.80 -9.69
CA ARG A 79 -2.37 10.36 -9.73
C ARG A 79 -1.69 9.82 -8.45
N LYS A 80 -1.28 10.69 -7.51
CA LYS A 80 -0.67 10.24 -6.25
C LYS A 80 -1.60 9.28 -5.51
N ALA A 81 -1.09 8.11 -5.12
CA ALA A 81 -1.82 7.05 -4.42
C ALA A 81 -1.12 6.69 -3.10
N ALA A 82 -1.85 6.09 -2.18
CA ALA A 82 -1.23 5.43 -1.01
C ALA A 82 -0.22 4.39 -1.51
N SER A 83 0.95 4.32 -0.91
CA SER A 83 2.02 3.51 -1.48
C SER A 83 2.92 2.89 -0.44
N SER A 84 3.48 1.73 -0.83
CA SER A 84 4.46 0.95 -0.08
C SER A 84 5.50 0.38 -1.03
N SER A 85 6.64 -0.06 -0.49
CA SER A 85 7.66 -0.71 -1.31
C SER A 85 8.49 -1.71 -0.52
N PHE A 86 8.65 -2.90 -1.07
CA PHE A 86 9.18 -4.07 -0.41
C PHE A 86 10.32 -4.72 -1.19
N ILE A 87 11.18 -5.43 -0.47
CA ILE A 87 12.14 -6.36 -1.01
C ILE A 87 11.62 -7.76 -0.73
N SER A 88 11.45 -8.59 -1.76
CA SER A 88 11.12 -10.01 -1.59
C SER A 88 11.45 -10.79 -2.85
N GLN A 89 12.38 -11.74 -2.74
CA GLN A 89 12.67 -12.66 -3.84
C GLN A 89 11.53 -13.67 -4.05
N GLN A 90 10.85 -14.06 -2.98
CA GLN A 90 9.77 -15.06 -3.03
C GLN A 90 8.45 -14.52 -3.59
N TRP A 91 8.35 -13.21 -3.81
CA TRP A 91 7.17 -12.62 -4.42
C TRP A 91 7.11 -12.87 -5.94
N PHE A 92 8.27 -13.06 -6.56
CA PHE A 92 8.40 -13.23 -8.01
C PHE A 92 8.31 -14.69 -8.42
N ASP A 93 7.56 -14.96 -9.49
CA ASP A 93 7.53 -16.25 -10.21
C ASP A 93 8.58 -16.32 -11.33
N SER A 94 9.18 -15.17 -11.71
CA SER A 94 10.17 -15.00 -12.77
C SER A 94 11.47 -14.39 -12.25
N ASP A 95 12.45 -14.12 -13.13
CA ASP A 95 13.67 -13.37 -12.81
C ASP A 95 13.54 -11.86 -13.01
N ALA A 96 12.33 -11.34 -13.08
CA ALA A 96 12.06 -9.92 -13.22
C ALA A 96 12.62 -9.10 -12.04
N ALA A 97 13.19 -7.93 -12.36
CA ALA A 97 13.80 -7.02 -11.38
C ALA A 97 12.77 -6.21 -10.58
N ALA A 98 11.57 -6.03 -11.10
CA ALA A 98 10.51 -5.26 -10.46
C ALA A 98 9.13 -5.87 -10.68
N GLY A 99 8.26 -5.68 -9.68
CA GLY A 99 6.86 -6.04 -9.75
C GLY A 99 5.97 -4.96 -9.13
N LEU A 100 4.71 -4.94 -9.53
CA LEU A 100 3.71 -3.99 -9.05
C LEU A 100 2.42 -4.69 -8.66
N GLU A 101 1.81 -4.21 -7.58
CA GLU A 101 0.40 -4.44 -7.24
C GLU A 101 -0.31 -3.10 -7.23
N LEU A 102 -1.28 -2.93 -8.10
CA LEU A 102 -2.09 -1.73 -8.21
C LEU A 102 -3.52 -2.02 -7.84
N LEU A 103 -4.09 -1.20 -6.97
CA LEU A 103 -5.51 -1.21 -6.64
C LEU A 103 -6.13 0.10 -7.14
N ALA A 104 -7.09 0.00 -8.05
CA ALA A 104 -7.92 1.11 -8.50
C ALA A 104 -9.35 0.94 -7.99
N MET A 105 -10.05 2.05 -7.77
CA MET A 105 -11.41 2.08 -7.28
C MET A 105 -12.29 2.91 -8.21
N LYS A 106 -13.41 2.35 -8.62
CA LYS A 106 -14.46 3.10 -9.29
C LYS A 106 -15.29 3.83 -8.24
N PRO A 107 -15.35 5.17 -8.28
CA PRO A 107 -16.14 5.94 -7.34
C PRO A 107 -17.64 5.68 -7.55
N MET A 108 -18.43 5.79 -6.49
CA MET A 108 -19.90 5.65 -6.58
C MET A 108 -20.54 6.82 -7.35
N ASN A 109 -19.92 8.00 -7.25
CA ASN A 109 -20.39 9.21 -7.92
C ASN A 109 -19.29 9.77 -8.84
N SER A 110 -19.64 10.20 -10.03
CA SER A 110 -18.72 10.79 -11.02
C SER A 110 -18.03 12.09 -10.56
N GLY A 111 -18.50 12.69 -9.46
CA GLY A 111 -17.91 13.89 -8.84
C GLY A 111 -17.26 13.63 -7.48
N ALA A 112 -16.95 12.37 -7.18
CA ALA A 112 -16.34 12.02 -5.89
C ALA A 112 -15.00 12.75 -5.72
N GLU A 113 -14.85 13.44 -4.59
CA GLU A 113 -13.62 14.14 -4.25
C GLU A 113 -12.48 13.14 -4.04
N ARG A 114 -11.37 13.40 -4.73
CA ARG A 114 -10.10 12.69 -4.55
C ARG A 114 -9.07 13.64 -3.94
N ARG A 115 -8.64 13.36 -2.72
CA ARG A 115 -7.77 14.23 -1.92
C ARG A 115 -6.53 13.49 -1.44
N PRO A 116 -5.38 13.61 -2.14
CA PRO A 116 -4.10 13.17 -1.63
C PRO A 116 -3.63 14.10 -0.50
N VAL A 117 -3.22 13.54 0.63
CA VAL A 117 -2.73 14.27 1.80
C VAL A 117 -1.29 13.88 2.08
N GLU A 118 -0.40 14.86 2.08
CA GLU A 118 1.02 14.67 2.30
C GLU A 118 1.37 14.78 3.79
N PHE A 119 2.55 14.29 4.14
CA PHE A 119 3.15 14.55 5.45
C PHE A 119 3.64 16.01 5.53
N GLU A 120 3.78 16.51 6.74
CA GLU A 120 4.46 17.77 7.02
C GLU A 120 5.70 17.49 7.90
N PRO A 121 6.91 17.65 7.40
CA PRO A 121 7.29 18.01 6.02
C PRO A 121 6.97 16.90 4.98
N PRO A 122 6.86 17.26 3.68
CA PRO A 122 6.53 16.30 2.62
C PRO A 122 7.51 15.14 2.51
N ARG A 123 6.99 13.93 2.19
CA ARG A 123 7.75 12.70 1.94
C ARG A 123 7.50 12.20 0.51
N ASN A 124 8.24 11.16 0.10
CA ASN A 124 8.08 10.53 -1.21
C ASN A 124 6.78 9.69 -1.33
N TYR A 125 5.95 9.70 -0.30
CA TYR A 125 4.67 8.98 -0.24
C TYR A 125 3.66 9.81 0.57
N LEU A 126 2.38 9.56 0.33
CA LEU A 126 1.29 10.25 1.01
C LEU A 126 1.20 9.84 2.49
N CYS A 127 0.72 10.74 3.34
CA CYS A 127 0.18 10.36 4.63
C CYS A 127 -1.04 9.46 4.38
N TYR A 128 -2.02 9.95 3.61
CA TYR A 128 -3.14 9.14 3.14
C TYR A 128 -3.75 9.71 1.86
N LEU A 129 -4.51 8.88 1.16
CA LEU A 129 -5.42 9.29 0.10
C LEU A 129 -6.86 9.15 0.62
N ARG A 130 -7.66 10.20 0.51
CA ARG A 130 -9.12 10.11 0.66
C ARG A 130 -9.76 10.13 -0.72
N TYR A 131 -10.59 9.14 -1.02
CA TYR A 131 -11.35 9.07 -2.27
C TYR A 131 -12.72 8.43 -2.02
N ASP A 132 -13.79 9.14 -2.37
CA ASP A 132 -15.18 8.69 -2.23
C ASP A 132 -15.50 8.08 -0.85
N SER A 133 -15.19 8.83 0.22
CA SER A 133 -15.36 8.41 1.63
C SER A 133 -14.55 7.17 2.05
N VAL A 134 -13.57 6.75 1.27
CA VAL A 134 -12.57 5.75 1.68
C VAL A 134 -11.23 6.43 1.90
N VAL A 135 -10.55 6.06 2.97
CA VAL A 135 -9.21 6.54 3.31
C VAL A 135 -8.22 5.42 3.17
N TYR A 136 -7.19 5.63 2.37
CA TYR A 136 -6.09 4.70 2.14
C TYR A 136 -4.83 5.28 2.76
N TYR A 137 -4.34 4.69 3.83
CA TYR A 137 -3.08 5.08 4.46
C TYR A 137 -1.93 4.37 3.74
N SER A 138 -0.85 5.10 3.46
CA SER A 138 0.38 4.49 2.94
C SER A 138 1.00 3.54 3.96
N GLY A 139 2.02 2.81 3.58
CA GLY A 139 2.78 1.99 4.50
C GLY A 139 3.52 2.85 5.53
N TYR A 140 3.23 2.61 6.81
CA TYR A 140 3.92 3.28 7.91
C TYR A 140 4.92 2.35 8.54
N THR A 141 6.11 2.89 8.79
CA THR A 141 7.26 2.21 9.39
C THR A 141 7.77 3.01 10.58
N SER A 142 8.54 2.36 11.44
CA SER A 142 9.29 3.00 12.51
C SER A 142 10.74 2.52 12.49
N SER A 143 11.66 3.34 12.99
CA SER A 143 13.08 3.01 13.16
C SER A 143 13.46 2.69 14.61
N ALA A 144 12.47 2.48 15.48
CA ALA A 144 12.70 2.02 16.86
C ALA A 144 13.48 0.70 16.88
N ASP A 145 14.20 0.44 17.96
CA ASP A 145 15.19 -0.64 18.00
C ASP A 145 14.54 -2.03 18.14
N THR A 146 13.31 -2.12 18.67
CA THR A 146 12.61 -3.40 18.86
C THR A 146 11.36 -3.50 17.99
N LEU A 147 10.94 -4.73 17.68
CA LEU A 147 9.69 -4.97 16.94
C LEU A 147 8.48 -4.42 17.70
N GLU A 148 8.44 -4.60 19.00
CA GLU A 148 7.37 -4.13 19.88
C GLU A 148 7.21 -2.62 19.83
N ASP A 149 8.33 -1.89 19.92
CA ASP A 149 8.33 -0.42 19.84
C ASP A 149 7.93 0.05 18.43
N GLN A 150 8.41 -0.63 17.38
CA GLN A 150 8.01 -0.31 16.02
C GLN A 150 6.51 -0.50 15.80
N VAL A 151 5.93 -1.59 16.28
CA VAL A 151 4.48 -1.82 16.22
C VAL A 151 3.73 -0.70 16.96
N ALA A 152 4.16 -0.37 18.19
CA ALA A 152 3.50 0.66 19.00
C ALA A 152 3.53 2.05 18.31
N GLU A 153 4.68 2.45 17.77
CA GLU A 153 4.84 3.73 17.08
C GLU A 153 4.03 3.78 15.76
N VAL A 154 4.03 2.71 14.99
CA VAL A 154 3.25 2.62 13.75
C VAL A 154 1.74 2.70 14.05
N LEU A 155 1.24 1.95 15.03
CA LEU A 155 -0.16 1.98 15.43
C LEU A 155 -0.57 3.36 15.96
N LYS A 156 0.30 4.02 16.74
CA LYS A 156 0.10 5.41 17.18
C LYS A 156 0.01 6.36 15.98
N THR A 157 0.88 6.20 14.98
CA THR A 157 0.86 7.03 13.75
C THR A 157 -0.44 6.81 12.95
N ILE A 158 -0.88 5.55 12.79
CA ILE A 158 -2.16 5.23 12.14
C ILE A 158 -3.33 5.85 12.90
N SER A 159 -3.34 5.74 14.24
CA SER A 159 -4.39 6.34 15.08
C SER A 159 -4.44 7.86 14.94
N GLY A 160 -3.30 8.54 14.89
CA GLY A 160 -3.21 9.99 14.65
C GLY A 160 -3.72 10.37 13.24
N ALA A 161 -3.30 9.64 12.22
CA ALA A 161 -3.76 9.86 10.84
C ALA A 161 -5.28 9.61 10.69
N ARG A 162 -5.83 8.62 11.40
CA ARG A 162 -7.28 8.37 11.45
C ARG A 162 -8.05 9.55 12.05
N ALA A 163 -7.56 10.10 13.14
CA ALA A 163 -8.20 11.28 13.77
C ALA A 163 -8.25 12.49 12.81
N ILE A 164 -7.18 12.72 12.04
CA ILE A 164 -7.10 13.83 11.08
C ILE A 164 -7.95 13.56 9.82
N SER A 165 -8.01 12.32 9.36
CA SER A 165 -8.74 11.96 8.14
C SER A 165 -10.25 11.82 8.33
N GLY A 166 -10.74 11.87 9.57
CA GLY A 166 -12.15 11.68 9.90
C GLY A 166 -12.61 10.22 9.83
N ALA A 167 -11.70 9.26 9.79
CA ALA A 167 -12.04 7.85 9.81
C ALA A 167 -12.61 7.44 11.17
N LEU A 168 -13.83 6.90 11.16
CA LEU A 168 -14.56 6.58 12.39
C LEU A 168 -13.92 5.39 13.12
N THR A 169 -13.68 5.56 14.42
CA THR A 169 -13.09 4.52 15.28
C THR A 169 -14.00 3.29 15.40
N GLN A 170 -15.31 3.50 15.51
CA GLN A 170 -16.29 2.41 15.66
C GLN A 170 -16.44 1.58 14.39
N ASP A 171 -16.38 2.21 13.23
CA ASP A 171 -16.52 1.53 11.96
C ASP A 171 -15.23 0.85 11.51
N PHE A 172 -14.07 1.34 11.95
CA PHE A 172 -12.79 0.74 11.58
C PHE A 172 -12.71 -0.75 11.95
N LYS A 173 -13.18 -1.13 13.13
CA LYS A 173 -13.18 -2.53 13.55
C LYS A 173 -14.01 -3.45 12.64
N LYS A 174 -15.07 -2.91 12.04
CA LYS A 174 -16.00 -3.67 11.18
C LYS A 174 -15.60 -3.62 9.70
N THR A 175 -15.14 -2.47 9.23
CA THR A 175 -14.95 -2.17 7.82
C THR A 175 -13.49 -1.89 7.44
N GLY A 176 -12.64 -1.56 8.42
CA GLY A 176 -11.23 -1.30 8.20
C GLY A 176 -10.46 -2.56 7.83
N ARG A 177 -9.39 -2.37 7.10
CA ARG A 177 -8.42 -3.41 6.76
C ARG A 177 -7.03 -2.95 7.11
N LEU A 178 -6.23 -3.87 7.64
CA LEU A 178 -4.79 -3.69 7.81
C LEU A 178 -4.06 -4.70 6.94
N SER A 179 -3.01 -4.25 6.27
CA SER A 179 -2.02 -5.14 5.65
C SER A 179 -0.71 -4.95 6.38
N VAL A 180 -0.25 -6.01 7.03
CA VAL A 180 0.97 -6.04 7.82
C VAL A 180 2.04 -6.78 7.04
N PHE A 181 3.08 -6.07 6.65
CA PHE A 181 4.28 -6.63 6.05
C PHE A 181 5.33 -6.76 7.15
N LEU A 182 5.80 -7.97 7.36
CA LEU A 182 6.71 -8.30 8.44
C LEU A 182 8.03 -8.83 7.87
N HIS A 183 9.15 -8.28 8.34
CA HIS A 183 10.46 -8.81 7.97
C HIS A 183 10.55 -10.28 8.37
N ARG A 184 11.00 -11.13 7.46
CA ARG A 184 11.03 -12.60 7.60
C ARG A 184 11.81 -13.11 8.82
N SER A 185 12.74 -12.31 9.35
CA SER A 185 13.45 -12.65 10.59
C SER A 185 12.60 -12.53 11.86
N GLN A 186 11.42 -11.95 11.77
CA GLN A 186 10.56 -11.64 12.91
C GLN A 186 9.47 -12.71 13.11
N LYS A 187 8.94 -12.77 14.33
CA LYS A 187 7.89 -13.73 14.70
C LYS A 187 6.52 -13.11 14.54
N LEU A 188 5.72 -13.67 13.63
CA LEU A 188 4.35 -13.24 13.37
C LEU A 188 3.45 -13.27 14.63
N THR A 189 3.67 -14.24 15.52
CA THR A 189 2.91 -14.37 16.77
C THR A 189 3.04 -13.14 17.65
N VAL A 190 4.23 -12.53 17.74
CA VAL A 190 4.46 -11.30 18.52
C VAL A 190 3.60 -10.16 17.97
N VAL A 191 3.61 -9.96 16.66
CA VAL A 191 2.78 -8.90 16.04
C VAL A 191 1.30 -9.12 16.29
N LYS A 192 0.80 -10.35 16.14
CA LYS A 192 -0.61 -10.69 16.41
C LYS A 192 -0.99 -10.39 17.86
N GLU A 193 -0.16 -10.77 18.83
CA GLU A 193 -0.38 -10.49 20.26
C GLU A 193 -0.42 -8.99 20.56
N LEU A 194 0.37 -8.18 19.86
CA LEU A 194 0.34 -6.72 20.00
C LEU A 194 -0.91 -6.10 19.39
N LEU A 195 -1.28 -6.54 18.18
CA LEU A 195 -2.47 -6.02 17.47
C LEU A 195 -3.77 -6.30 18.22
N VAL A 196 -3.91 -7.48 18.87
CA VAL A 196 -5.09 -7.84 19.67
C VAL A 196 -5.33 -6.89 20.85
N LYS A 197 -4.30 -6.25 21.37
CA LYS A 197 -4.43 -5.28 22.47
C LYS A 197 -5.12 -3.99 22.04
N GLU A 198 -5.14 -3.71 20.74
CA GLU A 198 -5.79 -2.53 20.18
C GLU A 198 -7.29 -2.76 19.99
N SER A 199 -8.11 -2.06 20.77
CA SER A 199 -9.57 -2.24 20.77
C SER A 199 -10.25 -1.95 19.42
N TRP A 200 -9.57 -1.21 18.53
CA TRP A 200 -10.06 -0.81 17.22
C TRP A 200 -9.65 -1.77 16.08
N ILE A 201 -8.83 -2.80 16.38
CA ILE A 201 -8.40 -3.81 15.41
C ILE A 201 -9.21 -5.10 15.60
N ASP A 202 -9.62 -5.69 14.50
CA ASP A 202 -10.13 -7.07 14.43
C ASP A 202 -9.14 -7.87 13.56
N LEU A 203 -8.53 -8.90 14.13
CA LEU A 203 -7.57 -9.74 13.41
C LEU A 203 -8.19 -10.45 12.19
N ALA A 204 -9.50 -10.63 12.13
CA ALA A 204 -10.18 -11.14 10.94
C ALA A 204 -10.05 -10.20 9.72
N ASN A 205 -9.73 -8.93 9.97
CA ASN A 205 -9.53 -7.89 8.97
C ASN A 205 -8.05 -7.51 8.79
N VAL A 206 -7.13 -8.39 9.17
CA VAL A 206 -5.68 -8.16 9.06
C VAL A 206 -5.04 -9.21 8.16
N ASP A 207 -4.46 -8.75 7.06
CA ASP A 207 -3.66 -9.59 6.18
C ASP A 207 -2.17 -9.50 6.59
N PHE A 208 -1.46 -10.62 6.54
CA PHE A 208 -0.05 -10.70 6.90
C PHE A 208 0.77 -11.23 5.73
N GLN A 209 1.86 -10.55 5.41
CA GLN A 209 2.82 -10.97 4.41
C GLN A 209 4.26 -10.85 4.93
N LEU A 210 5.08 -11.87 4.66
CA LEU A 210 6.50 -11.86 5.01
C LEU A 210 7.30 -11.28 3.85
N VAL A 211 8.24 -10.38 4.18
CA VAL A 211 9.14 -9.73 3.21
C VAL A 211 10.59 -9.88 3.65
N ASP A 212 11.52 -9.71 2.71
CA ASP A 212 12.95 -9.80 2.96
C ASP A 212 13.57 -8.44 3.32
N GLY A 213 12.81 -7.34 3.15
CA GLY A 213 13.25 -6.00 3.55
C GLY A 213 12.33 -4.87 3.13
N PHE A 214 12.70 -3.67 3.56
CA PHE A 214 11.97 -2.41 3.41
C PHE A 214 12.87 -1.30 2.85
N ALA A 215 12.36 -0.06 2.83
CA ALA A 215 13.11 1.12 2.45
C ALA A 215 14.30 1.40 3.38
N GLY A 216 14.11 1.23 4.68
CA GLY A 216 15.14 1.38 5.70
C GLY A 216 15.60 0.04 6.25
N GLU A 217 16.89 -0.09 6.51
CA GLU A 217 17.49 -1.34 7.04
C GLU A 217 17.04 -1.69 8.45
N LYS A 218 16.62 -0.69 9.23
CA LYS A 218 16.12 -0.89 10.60
C LYS A 218 14.63 -1.27 10.66
N TYR A 219 13.89 -1.19 9.55
CA TYR A 219 12.46 -1.46 9.57
C TYR A 219 12.20 -2.95 9.66
N LEU A 220 11.46 -3.35 10.67
CA LEU A 220 11.08 -4.75 10.94
C LEU A 220 9.66 -5.05 10.47
N LEU A 221 8.84 -3.99 10.31
CA LEU A 221 7.49 -4.09 9.77
C LEU A 221 7.08 -2.80 9.05
N GLU A 222 6.06 -2.94 8.21
CA GLU A 222 5.30 -1.85 7.61
C GLU A 222 3.81 -2.20 7.70
N ILE A 223 2.97 -1.23 8.05
CA ILE A 223 1.52 -1.42 8.13
C ILE A 223 0.83 -0.41 7.24
N GLU A 224 0.02 -0.92 6.32
CA GLU A 224 -0.97 -0.16 5.55
C GLU A 224 -2.34 -0.29 6.20
N ALA A 225 -3.17 0.73 6.04
CA ALA A 225 -4.55 0.67 6.50
C ALA A 225 -5.52 1.22 5.45
N THR A 226 -6.78 0.77 5.51
CA THR A 226 -7.89 1.32 4.73
C THR A 226 -9.09 1.42 5.64
N ALA A 227 -9.84 2.52 5.55
CA ALA A 227 -11.00 2.78 6.39
C ALA A 227 -12.08 3.58 5.66
N LEU A 228 -13.32 3.53 6.13
CA LEU A 228 -14.34 4.49 5.76
C LEU A 228 -14.15 5.79 6.55
N SER A 229 -14.46 6.91 5.90
CA SER A 229 -14.60 8.23 6.55
C SER A 229 -16.01 8.75 6.37
N ASN A 230 -16.41 9.61 7.26
CA ASN A 230 -17.64 10.42 7.10
C ASN A 230 -17.50 11.43 5.97
#